data_5651c457de96d6cfb4c4a6f6dc56b150
#
_entry.id   5651c457de96d6cfb4c4a6f6dc56b150
#
_cell.length_a   1.000
_cell.length_b   1.000
_cell.length_c   1.000
_cell.angle_alpha   90.00
_cell.angle_beta   90.00
_cell.angle_gamma   90.00
#
_symmetry.space_group_name_H-M   'P 1'
#
loop_
_entity.id
_entity.type
_entity.pdbx_description
1 polymer ?
#
loop_
_entity_poly.entity_id
_entity_poly.type
_entity_poly.pdbx_seq_one_letter_code
_entity_poly.pdbx_strand_id
1 'polypeptide(L)'
;MLSPGSSSSQLSPSISQKQVSRKPVPSTKQYNNSTYGVTFSYPSNWKPTKGYQERFSGADGFFQLIGLSSPQRSTIQNVCNDELNHKLNPYGTRPQVQRLQIQGRPACLILPSSDQDRTRERMATLIVRYHTPIRLNGENYNHLMLSADKEHIRQIANGLKFTMPRR
;
A
#
# COMPACT_ATOMS: atom_id res chain seq x y z
N MET A 1 -12.68 34.90 61.07
CA MET A 1 -12.41 34.60 60.63
C MET A 1 -11.96 34.18 59.57
N LEU A 2 -11.78 34.10 58.97
CA LEU A 2 -11.37 33.79 58.14
C LEU A 2 -11.09 33.13 57.26
N SER A 3 -10.79 32.94 56.61
CA SER A 3 -10.41 32.44 55.79
C SER A 3 -10.08 32.05 54.89
N PRO A 4 -9.70 31.88 54.49
CA PRO A 4 -9.25 31.53 53.69
C PRO A 4 -9.00 30.95 52.64
N GLY A 5 -8.95 30.94 52.18
CA GLY A 5 -8.67 30.52 51.27
C GLY A 5 -8.12 29.94 50.41
N SER A 6 -7.92 29.73 50.00
CA SER A 6 -7.38 29.23 49.34
C SER A 6 -7.10 28.89 48.18
N SER A 7 -6.82 28.95 47.80
CA SER A 7 -6.42 28.71 46.83
C SER A 7 -6.08 27.93 46.01
N SER A 8 -6.01 27.70 45.56
CA SER A 8 -5.69 27.02 44.84
C SER A 8 -5.21 26.88 43.70
N SER A 9 -4.88 26.97 43.44
CA SER A 9 -4.35 26.84 42.44
C SER A 9 -4.15 25.95 41.57
N GLN A 10 -4.27 25.78 41.04
CA GLN A 10 -4.09 25.05 40.31
C GLN A 10 -3.40 24.84 39.30
N LEU A 11 -2.98 24.67 39.11
CA LEU A 11 -2.28 24.44 38.29
C LEU A 11 -2.28 23.69 37.24
N SER A 12 -2.22 23.80 36.65
CA SER A 12 -2.20 23.27 35.65
C SER A 12 -1.35 22.71 35.01
N PRO A 13 -1.10 22.26 34.80
CA PRO A 13 -0.29 21.70 34.24
C PRO A 13 -0.03 21.40 33.00
N SER A 14 0.02 21.67 32.61
CA SER A 14 0.25 21.46 31.57
C SER A 14 0.90 20.85 30.94
N ILE A 15 1.05 20.68 30.86
CA ILE A 15 1.52 20.30 30.29
C ILE A 15 2.14 19.75 29.60
N SER A 16 2.45 19.72 29.58
CA SER A 16 3.12 19.25 29.02
C SER A 16 3.21 18.63 28.09
N GLN A 17 2.96 18.75 27.70
CA GLN A 17 2.96 18.26 26.86
C GLN A 17 3.80 18.12 26.11
N LYS A 18 4.22 18.16 26.15
CA LYS A 18 4.91 18.11 25.54
C LYS A 18 5.53 17.45 25.13
N GLN A 19 5.88 17.41 25.11
CA GLN A 19 6.49 17.08 24.61
C GLN A 19 6.82 16.09 24.24
N VAL A 20 6.54 15.93 24.15
CA VAL A 20 6.60 14.69 23.50
C VAL A 20 7.20 14.85 22.17
N SER A 21 8.30 14.37 22.05
CA SER A 21 8.90 14.41 20.75
C SER A 21 8.12 13.46 19.86
N ARG A 22 7.29 14.00 19.11
CA ARG A 22 6.77 13.24 17.98
C ARG A 22 7.91 13.07 17.02
N LYS A 23 8.14 11.83 16.65
CA LYS A 23 8.94 11.61 15.47
C LYS A 23 8.32 12.40 14.35
N PRO A 24 9.09 13.17 13.59
CA PRO A 24 8.53 13.86 12.45
C PRO A 24 7.85 12.84 11.55
N VAL A 25 6.64 13.17 11.15
CA VAL A 25 5.93 12.36 10.16
C VAL A 25 6.79 12.38 8.90
N PRO A 26 7.19 11.21 8.38
CA PRO A 26 7.97 11.22 7.16
C PRO A 26 7.20 11.95 6.06
N SER A 27 7.89 12.79 5.33
CA SER A 27 7.28 13.46 4.20
C SER A 27 6.93 12.43 3.13
N THR A 28 5.92 12.74 2.35
CA THR A 28 5.48 11.88 1.26
C THR A 28 5.57 12.62 -0.06
N LYS A 29 5.68 11.86 -1.12
CA LYS A 29 5.54 12.34 -2.49
C LYS A 29 4.38 11.65 -3.15
N GLN A 30 3.85 12.29 -4.17
CA GLN A 30 2.76 11.74 -4.96
C GLN A 30 3.34 10.98 -6.15
N TYR A 31 2.92 9.73 -6.30
CA TYR A 31 3.24 8.94 -7.48
C TYR A 31 2.06 9.05 -8.44
N ASN A 32 2.37 9.41 -9.67
CA ASN A 32 1.36 9.52 -10.73
C ASN A 32 1.84 8.70 -11.92
N ASN A 33 1.02 7.79 -12.38
CA ASN A 33 1.36 6.99 -13.56
C ASN A 33 0.14 6.91 -14.47
N SER A 34 0.22 7.61 -15.60
CA SER A 34 -0.90 7.68 -16.54
C SER A 34 -1.09 6.36 -17.30
N THR A 35 -0.02 5.60 -17.48
CA THR A 35 -0.11 4.32 -18.18
C THR A 35 -0.89 3.29 -17.36
N TYR A 36 -0.56 3.20 -16.06
CA TYR A 36 -1.33 2.36 -15.14
C TYR A 36 -2.62 3.02 -14.68
N GLY A 37 -2.76 4.32 -14.89
CA GLY A 37 -3.97 5.05 -14.52
C GLY A 37 -4.16 5.16 -13.02
N VAL A 38 -3.10 5.39 -12.26
CA VAL A 38 -3.16 5.41 -10.81
C VAL A 38 -2.33 6.53 -10.23
N THR A 39 -2.71 6.92 -9.02
CA THR A 39 -1.95 7.85 -8.20
C THR A 39 -2.04 7.42 -6.73
N PHE A 40 -0.96 7.60 -6.00
CA PHE A 40 -0.92 7.34 -4.56
C PHE A 40 0.29 8.04 -3.96
N SER A 41 0.33 8.12 -2.64
CA SER A 41 1.45 8.72 -1.91
C SER A 41 2.42 7.65 -1.45
N TYR A 42 3.69 7.99 -1.43
CA TYR A 42 4.76 7.10 -0.97
C TYR A 42 5.80 7.91 -0.20
N PRO A 43 6.64 7.26 0.64
CA PRO A 43 7.67 7.99 1.39
C PRO A 43 8.64 8.72 0.47
N SER A 44 8.89 9.99 0.76
CA SER A 44 9.66 10.86 -0.12
C SER A 44 11.12 10.45 -0.26
N ASN A 45 11.64 9.65 0.67
CA ASN A 45 13.02 9.17 0.61
C ASN A 45 13.20 7.92 -0.25
N TRP A 46 12.13 7.39 -0.80
CA TRP A 46 12.23 6.27 -1.74
C TRP A 46 12.54 6.78 -3.12
N LYS A 47 13.40 6.06 -3.84
CA LYS A 47 13.87 6.45 -5.16
C LYS A 47 13.68 5.31 -6.15
N PRO A 48 13.64 5.63 -7.46
CA PRO A 48 13.53 4.57 -8.46
C PRO A 48 14.61 3.53 -8.27
N THR A 49 14.21 2.26 -8.29
CA THR A 49 15.13 1.15 -8.13
C THR A 49 15.75 0.81 -9.48
N LYS A 50 17.07 0.82 -9.55
CA LYS A 50 17.78 0.53 -10.78
C LYS A 50 17.46 -0.89 -11.27
N GLY A 51 17.21 -1.01 -12.55
CA GLY A 51 16.93 -2.32 -13.17
C GLY A 51 15.47 -2.73 -13.15
N TYR A 52 14.61 -1.93 -12.53
CA TYR A 52 13.16 -2.18 -12.51
C TYR A 52 12.44 -1.02 -13.18
N GLN A 53 11.29 -1.31 -13.78
CA GLN A 53 10.49 -0.24 -14.33
C GLN A 53 9.72 0.41 -13.21
N GLU A 54 8.61 0.16 -12.86
CA GLU A 54 7.79 0.88 -11.90
C GLU A 54 8.05 0.41 -10.46
N ARG A 55 9.30 0.55 -9.99
CA ARG A 55 9.67 0.20 -8.62
C ARG A 55 10.44 1.35 -7.98
N PHE A 56 10.03 1.71 -6.76
CA PHE A 56 10.71 2.68 -5.91
C PHE A 56 11.04 2.01 -4.59
N SER A 57 12.18 2.30 -4.03
CA SER A 57 12.61 1.68 -2.78
C SER A 57 13.48 2.60 -1.95
N GLY A 58 13.54 2.31 -0.67
CA GLY A 58 14.40 2.97 0.30
C GLY A 58 14.86 1.95 1.34
N ALA A 59 15.50 2.45 2.41
CA ALA A 59 16.01 1.58 3.45
C ALA A 59 14.92 0.81 4.19
N ASP A 60 13.70 1.34 4.22
CA ASP A 60 12.61 0.81 5.03
C ASP A 60 11.47 0.20 4.22
N GLY A 61 11.59 0.09 2.91
CA GLY A 61 10.52 -0.51 2.13
C GLY A 61 10.59 -0.20 0.65
N PHE A 62 9.53 -0.56 -0.05
CA PHE A 62 9.45 -0.40 -1.50
C PHE A 62 8.00 -0.45 -1.97
N PHE A 63 7.79 -0.05 -3.21
CA PHE A 63 6.59 -0.42 -3.97
C PHE A 63 6.98 -0.79 -5.39
N GLN A 64 6.12 -1.57 -6.03
CA GLN A 64 6.29 -1.96 -7.42
C GLN A 64 4.94 -2.17 -8.07
N LEU A 65 4.80 -1.70 -9.31
CA LEU A 65 3.59 -1.89 -10.10
C LEU A 65 3.88 -2.83 -11.26
N ILE A 66 2.95 -3.74 -11.49
CA ILE A 66 2.90 -4.51 -12.73
C ILE A 66 1.45 -4.67 -13.17
N GLY A 67 1.27 -4.93 -14.45
CA GLY A 67 -0.02 -5.31 -14.99
C GLY A 67 -0.20 -6.82 -14.93
N LEU A 68 -1.40 -7.26 -14.66
CA LEU A 68 -1.73 -8.68 -14.64
C LEU A 68 -2.85 -8.94 -15.63
N SER A 69 -2.66 -9.95 -16.44
CA SER A 69 -3.67 -10.39 -17.40
C SER A 69 -4.26 -11.70 -16.90
N SER A 70 -5.58 -11.77 -16.88
CA SER A 70 -6.27 -12.99 -16.51
C SER A 70 -7.45 -13.19 -17.46
N PRO A 71 -8.01 -14.41 -17.52
CA PRO A 71 -9.19 -14.63 -18.36
C PRO A 71 -10.31 -13.67 -18.00
N GLN A 72 -11.03 -13.21 -19.00
CA GLN A 72 -12.06 -12.19 -18.83
C GLN A 72 -13.11 -12.53 -17.78
N ARG A 73 -13.42 -13.81 -17.64
CA ARG A 73 -14.44 -14.29 -16.70
C ARG A 73 -13.90 -14.60 -15.32
N SER A 74 -12.61 -14.37 -15.09
CA SER A 74 -12.02 -14.62 -13.77
C SER A 74 -12.57 -13.64 -12.75
N THR A 75 -12.95 -14.17 -11.60
CA THR A 75 -13.29 -13.32 -10.46
C THR A 75 -12.01 -12.83 -9.79
N ILE A 76 -12.13 -11.76 -9.03
CA ILE A 76 -10.97 -11.29 -8.25
C ILE A 76 -10.48 -12.39 -7.30
N GLN A 77 -11.38 -13.20 -6.78
CA GLN A 77 -11.01 -14.31 -5.91
C GLN A 77 -10.16 -15.34 -6.63
N ASN A 78 -10.52 -15.69 -7.88
CA ASN A 78 -9.73 -16.63 -8.66
C ASN A 78 -8.33 -16.08 -8.96
N VAL A 79 -8.25 -14.81 -9.32
CA VAL A 79 -6.97 -14.15 -9.60
C VAL A 79 -6.09 -14.17 -8.35
N CYS A 80 -6.65 -13.87 -7.20
CA CYS A 80 -5.91 -13.87 -5.94
C CYS A 80 -5.46 -15.27 -5.54
N ASN A 81 -6.32 -16.26 -5.74
CA ASN A 81 -5.97 -17.65 -5.44
C ASN A 81 -4.83 -18.14 -6.33
N ASP A 82 -4.83 -17.76 -7.59
CA ASP A 82 -3.75 -18.13 -8.51
C ASP A 82 -2.42 -17.55 -8.03
N GLU A 83 -2.43 -16.31 -7.58
CA GLU A 83 -1.22 -15.67 -7.05
C GLU A 83 -0.76 -16.36 -5.76
N LEU A 84 -1.70 -16.71 -4.88
CA LEU A 84 -1.37 -17.40 -3.63
C LEU A 84 -0.80 -18.78 -3.86
N ASN A 85 -1.27 -19.48 -4.88
CA ASN A 85 -0.88 -20.86 -5.17
C ASN A 85 0.34 -20.93 -6.09
N HIS A 86 1.05 -19.83 -6.22
CA HIS A 86 2.29 -19.80 -6.99
C HIS A 86 3.28 -20.80 -6.42
N LYS A 87 3.95 -21.55 -7.30
CA LYS A 87 4.85 -22.65 -6.91
C LYS A 87 5.95 -22.22 -5.96
N LEU A 88 6.37 -20.98 -6.00
CA LEU A 88 7.48 -20.49 -5.19
C LEU A 88 7.05 -19.97 -3.82
N ASN A 89 5.76 -20.07 -3.49
CA ASN A 89 5.21 -19.60 -2.22
C ASN A 89 5.70 -18.18 -1.86
N PRO A 90 5.47 -17.19 -2.73
CA PRO A 90 6.07 -15.87 -2.53
C PRO A 90 5.61 -15.16 -1.27
N TYR A 91 4.52 -15.61 -0.66
CA TYR A 91 3.96 -14.99 0.55
C TYR A 91 4.11 -15.87 1.79
N GLY A 92 4.91 -16.93 1.71
CA GLY A 92 5.06 -17.88 2.81
C GLY A 92 3.98 -18.96 2.80
N THR A 93 3.91 -19.74 3.88
CA THR A 93 3.02 -20.90 3.93
C THR A 93 1.61 -20.61 4.43
N ARG A 94 1.42 -19.47 5.13
CA ARG A 94 0.12 -19.11 5.71
C ARG A 94 -0.21 -17.64 5.47
N PRO A 95 -0.23 -17.18 4.21
CA PRO A 95 -0.57 -15.78 3.95
C PRO A 95 -2.02 -15.49 4.31
N GLN A 96 -2.30 -14.24 4.66
CA GLN A 96 -3.65 -13.76 4.89
C GLN A 96 -4.15 -13.07 3.64
N VAL A 97 -5.42 -13.28 3.31
CA VAL A 97 -6.05 -12.63 2.17
C VAL A 97 -7.25 -11.85 2.67
N GLN A 98 -7.32 -10.60 2.28
CA GLN A 98 -8.46 -9.74 2.57
C GLN A 98 -9.10 -9.31 1.28
N ARG A 99 -10.42 -9.41 1.22
CA ARG A 99 -11.18 -8.87 0.11
C ARG A 99 -11.55 -7.45 0.44
N LEU A 100 -11.43 -6.57 -0.55
CA LEU A 100 -11.80 -5.18 -0.37
C LEU A 100 -12.20 -4.59 -1.71
N GLN A 101 -12.57 -3.33 -1.68
CA GLN A 101 -12.86 -2.56 -2.88
C GLN A 101 -12.04 -1.30 -2.86
N ILE A 102 -11.52 -0.94 -4.02
CA ILE A 102 -10.79 0.33 -4.21
C ILE A 102 -11.58 1.14 -5.21
N GLN A 103 -12.22 2.19 -4.72
CA GLN A 103 -13.08 3.04 -5.57
C GLN A 103 -14.10 2.22 -6.37
N GLY A 104 -14.76 1.28 -5.70
CA GLY A 104 -15.76 0.43 -6.31
C GLY A 104 -15.20 -0.72 -7.16
N ARG A 105 -13.90 -0.87 -7.23
CA ARG A 105 -13.27 -1.97 -7.98
C ARG A 105 -12.99 -3.14 -7.06
N PRO A 106 -13.34 -4.36 -7.49
CA PRO A 106 -12.98 -5.53 -6.68
C PRO A 106 -11.48 -5.63 -6.52
N ALA A 107 -11.04 -5.97 -5.31
CA ALA A 107 -9.63 -6.05 -4.97
C ALA A 107 -9.39 -7.12 -3.92
N CYS A 108 -8.15 -7.55 -3.81
CA CYS A 108 -7.70 -8.37 -2.70
C CYS A 108 -6.33 -7.92 -2.24
N LEU A 109 -6.10 -8.05 -0.94
CA LEU A 109 -4.82 -7.75 -0.33
C LEU A 109 -4.26 -9.04 0.24
N ILE A 110 -3.04 -9.40 -0.20
CA ILE A 110 -2.33 -10.59 0.27
C ILE A 110 -1.22 -10.12 1.20
N LEU A 111 -1.29 -10.58 2.45
CA LEU A 111 -0.27 -10.26 3.45
C LEU A 111 0.59 -11.50 3.69
N PRO A 112 1.92 -11.35 3.74
CA PRO A 112 2.80 -12.50 3.91
C PRO A 112 2.73 -13.04 5.33
N SER A 113 3.00 -14.34 5.46
CA SER A 113 3.21 -14.97 6.76
C SER A 113 4.65 -14.77 7.21
N SER A 114 4.89 -15.06 8.49
CA SER A 114 6.21 -14.82 9.10
C SER A 114 7.32 -15.67 8.49
N ASP A 115 6.98 -16.76 7.84
CA ASP A 115 7.94 -17.65 7.21
C ASP A 115 8.20 -17.33 5.73
N GLN A 116 7.79 -16.17 5.27
CA GLN A 116 8.09 -15.72 3.92
C GLN A 116 9.60 -15.67 3.72
N ASP A 117 10.07 -16.10 2.54
CA ASP A 117 11.47 -16.03 2.18
C ASP A 117 11.99 -14.60 2.29
N ARG A 118 13.14 -14.42 2.91
CA ARG A 118 13.73 -13.09 3.15
C ARG A 118 14.01 -12.33 1.86
N THR A 119 14.28 -13.02 0.78
CA THR A 119 14.52 -12.37 -0.52
C THR A 119 13.28 -11.66 -1.05
N ARG A 120 12.11 -11.97 -0.50
CA ARG A 120 10.85 -11.31 -0.87
C ARG A 120 10.64 -9.97 -0.15
N GLU A 121 11.53 -9.59 0.76
CA GLU A 121 11.53 -8.27 1.40
C GLU A 121 10.20 -7.93 2.08
N ARG A 122 9.57 -8.95 2.67
CA ARG A 122 8.27 -8.81 3.36
C ARG A 122 7.16 -8.32 2.42
N MET A 123 7.24 -8.72 1.18
CA MET A 123 6.31 -8.28 0.13
C MET A 123 4.87 -8.70 0.43
N ALA A 124 4.00 -7.73 0.40
CA ALA A 124 2.55 -7.90 0.34
C ALA A 124 2.08 -7.43 -1.03
N THR A 125 0.91 -7.84 -1.44
CA THR A 125 0.43 -7.50 -2.79
C THR A 125 -1.05 -7.16 -2.76
N LEU A 126 -1.38 -6.05 -3.40
CA LEU A 126 -2.74 -5.64 -3.68
C LEU A 126 -3.03 -5.89 -5.15
N ILE A 127 -4.11 -6.62 -5.43
CA ILE A 127 -4.56 -6.83 -6.81
C ILE A 127 -5.91 -6.16 -6.96
N VAL A 128 -6.04 -5.29 -7.97
CA VAL A 128 -7.27 -4.54 -8.22
C VAL A 128 -7.70 -4.72 -9.66
N ARG A 129 -8.96 -5.03 -9.86
CA ARG A 129 -9.49 -5.15 -11.21
C ARG A 129 -9.74 -3.78 -11.80
N TYR A 130 -9.26 -3.55 -13.03
CA TYR A 130 -9.58 -2.33 -13.77
C TYR A 130 -11.01 -2.36 -14.25
N HIS A 131 -11.67 -1.21 -14.29
CA HIS A 131 -12.96 -1.09 -14.98
C HIS A 131 -12.80 -1.32 -16.47
N THR A 132 -11.73 -0.78 -17.04
CA THR A 132 -11.38 -0.97 -18.44
C THR A 132 -9.92 -1.42 -18.49
N PRO A 133 -9.60 -2.50 -19.18
CA PRO A 133 -8.21 -2.95 -19.27
C PRO A 133 -7.29 -1.85 -19.77
N ILE A 134 -6.08 -1.85 -19.26
CA ILE A 134 -5.03 -0.93 -19.73
C ILE A 134 -4.15 -1.64 -20.76
N ARG A 135 -3.44 -0.85 -21.56
CA ARG A 135 -2.56 -1.38 -22.57
C ARG A 135 -1.12 -0.98 -22.27
N LEU A 136 -0.25 -1.98 -22.16
CA LEU A 136 1.17 -1.80 -21.91
C LEU A 136 1.93 -2.58 -22.98
N ASN A 137 2.80 -1.91 -23.71
CA ASN A 137 3.65 -2.57 -24.70
C ASN A 137 2.87 -3.45 -25.68
N GLY A 138 1.68 -2.99 -26.07
CA GLY A 138 0.85 -3.73 -27.01
C GLY A 138 0.00 -4.83 -26.40
N GLU A 139 0.10 -5.09 -25.10
CA GLU A 139 -0.70 -6.11 -24.42
C GLU A 139 -1.73 -5.47 -23.50
N ASN A 140 -2.85 -6.15 -23.35
CA ASN A 140 -3.93 -5.71 -22.47
C ASN A 140 -3.82 -6.38 -21.11
N TYR A 141 -3.99 -5.56 -20.06
CA TYR A 141 -3.96 -6.03 -18.68
C TYR A 141 -5.26 -5.60 -18.00
N ASN A 142 -5.93 -6.54 -17.36
CA ASN A 142 -7.21 -6.27 -16.72
C ASN A 142 -7.11 -6.10 -15.20
N HIS A 143 -5.93 -6.27 -14.65
CA HIS A 143 -5.68 -6.06 -13.22
C HIS A 143 -4.41 -5.27 -13.00
N LEU A 144 -4.43 -4.45 -11.95
CA LEU A 144 -3.23 -3.83 -11.39
C LEU A 144 -2.72 -4.72 -10.27
N MET A 145 -1.43 -4.96 -10.26
CA MET A 145 -0.76 -5.64 -9.16
C MET A 145 0.22 -4.68 -8.53
N LEU A 146 -0.11 -4.22 -7.34
CA LEU A 146 0.72 -3.29 -6.57
C LEU A 146 1.33 -4.06 -5.41
N SER A 147 2.64 -4.22 -5.45
CA SER A 147 3.38 -4.87 -4.37
C SER A 147 4.12 -3.83 -3.56
N ALA A 148 4.20 -4.05 -2.26
CA ALA A 148 4.94 -3.21 -1.33
C ALA A 148 5.29 -4.04 -0.11
N ASP A 149 6.24 -3.56 0.69
CA ASP A 149 6.52 -4.24 1.94
C ASP A 149 5.30 -4.19 2.87
N LYS A 150 5.21 -5.16 3.73
CA LYS A 150 4.08 -5.35 4.64
C LYS A 150 3.76 -4.11 5.47
N GLU A 151 4.79 -3.34 5.84
CA GLU A 151 4.61 -2.18 6.70
C GLU A 151 3.93 -1.02 5.98
N HIS A 152 4.09 -0.91 4.66
CA HIS A 152 3.60 0.23 3.89
C HIS A 152 2.41 -0.08 3.01
N ILE A 153 2.12 -1.36 2.76
CA ILE A 153 1.10 -1.72 1.76
C ILE A 153 -0.28 -1.13 2.07
N ARG A 154 -0.68 -1.12 3.33
CA ARG A 154 -2.01 -0.61 3.70
C ARG A 154 -2.10 0.89 3.50
N GLN A 155 -1.05 1.62 3.86
CA GLN A 155 -1.01 3.07 3.69
C GLN A 155 -1.10 3.43 2.21
N ILE A 156 -0.35 2.72 1.37
CA ILE A 156 -0.36 2.95 -0.07
C ILE A 156 -1.74 2.59 -0.63
N ALA A 157 -2.29 1.45 -0.23
CA ALA A 157 -3.60 1.00 -0.69
C ALA A 157 -4.70 1.98 -0.30
N ASN A 158 -4.65 2.54 0.90
CA ASN A 158 -5.64 3.49 1.36
C ASN A 158 -5.63 4.80 0.57
N GLY A 159 -4.48 5.16 0.03
CA GLY A 159 -4.34 6.37 -0.77
C GLY A 159 -4.43 6.15 -2.27
N LEU A 160 -4.61 4.91 -2.69
CA LEU A 160 -4.63 4.57 -4.10
C LEU A 160 -5.90 5.10 -4.76
N LYS A 161 -5.71 5.85 -5.84
CA LYS A 161 -6.81 6.38 -6.65
C LYS A 161 -6.56 6.04 -8.10
N PHE A 162 -7.62 5.67 -8.78
CA PHE A 162 -7.58 5.43 -10.21
C PHE A 162 -7.95 6.71 -10.93
N THR A 163 -7.18 7.04 -11.96
CA THR A 163 -7.46 8.22 -12.77
C THR A 163 -8.38 7.80 -13.91
N MET A 164 -9.25 8.74 -14.32
CA MET A 164 -10.10 8.48 -15.46
C MET A 164 -9.25 8.42 -16.71
N PRO A 165 -9.47 7.43 -17.59
CA PRO A 165 -8.76 7.44 -18.85
C PRO A 165 -9.16 8.67 -19.65
N ARG A 166 -8.18 9.35 -20.20
CA ARG A 166 -8.45 10.46 -21.11
C ARG A 166 -8.92 9.86 -22.44
N ARG A 167 -10.00 10.39 -22.91
CA ARG A 167 -10.47 10.07 -24.24
C ARG A 167 -9.78 10.92 -25.28
#